data_77bb19baa6651947229bbaf9cb89e01c
#
_entry.id   77bb19baa6651947229bbaf9cb89e01c
#
_cell.length_a   1.000
_cell.length_b   1.000
_cell.length_c   1.000
_cell.angle_alpha   90.00
_cell.angle_beta   90.00
_cell.angle_gamma   90.00
#
_symmetry.space_group_name_H-M   'P 1'
#
loop_
_entity.id
_entity.type
_entity.pdbx_description
1 polymer ?
#
loop_
_entity_poly.entity_id
_entity_poly.type
_entity_poly.pdbx_seq_one_letter_code
_entity_poly.pdbx_strand_id
1 'polypeptide(L)'
;QRFVIPAGCQYRSPGQIHVEADASSASYFIALGALCTSLTGQNGIKIQGVGLDSIQGDIRFVEAARAMGAEIEGGPNWLHVQRGAWPLRAIDLDCNHIPDAAMTLAAMALYANGTTTLRNIASWRVKETDRIAAMACELRKLGATVEEGADFIRITPPASVQDWQAASIHTYDDHRVAMCFSLAAFNPADLPVRIEDPKCVAKTFPDYFEALFSVVHALPRHVPVITIDGPTASGKGTVAEAVAKRLGYEFLDSGAMYRITALAALRAGLKIGTDNEAHIATLARSLPVRFEAGRILLGADDV
;
A
#
# COMPACT_ATOMS: atom_id res chain seq x y z
N GLN A 1 -34.62 22.10 0.45
CA GLN A 1 -33.81 23.03 -0.35
C GLN A 1 -34.57 23.39 -1.61
N ARG A 2 -34.49 24.64 -2.03
CA ARG A 2 -35.11 25.15 -3.26
C ARG A 2 -34.00 25.72 -4.16
N PHE A 3 -33.93 25.23 -5.38
CA PHE A 3 -33.06 25.78 -6.42
C PHE A 3 -33.88 26.65 -7.33
N VAL A 4 -33.38 27.87 -7.62
CA VAL A 4 -34.04 28.82 -8.55
C VAL A 4 -33.06 29.12 -9.68
N ILE A 5 -33.47 28.76 -10.89
CA ILE A 5 -32.72 29.09 -12.10
C ILE A 5 -33.46 30.24 -12.76
N PRO A 6 -32.84 31.45 -12.81
CA PRO A 6 -33.49 32.60 -13.45
C PRO A 6 -33.72 32.36 -14.95
N ALA A 7 -34.81 32.90 -15.47
CA ALA A 7 -35.08 32.87 -16.91
C ALA A 7 -33.99 33.67 -17.65
N GLY A 8 -33.56 33.18 -18.81
CA GLY A 8 -32.53 33.83 -19.65
C GLY A 8 -31.09 33.46 -19.33
N CYS A 9 -30.84 32.53 -18.35
CA CYS A 9 -29.51 31.99 -18.16
C CYS A 9 -29.00 31.28 -19.41
N GLN A 10 -27.77 31.56 -19.80
CA GLN A 10 -27.10 30.91 -20.93
C GLN A 10 -25.74 30.36 -20.51
N TYR A 11 -25.42 29.13 -20.92
CA TYR A 11 -24.10 28.60 -20.77
C TYR A 11 -23.19 29.16 -21.85
N ARG A 12 -21.99 29.59 -21.46
CA ARG A 12 -20.93 29.98 -22.38
C ARG A 12 -19.77 29.00 -22.22
N SER A 13 -19.32 28.45 -23.36
CA SER A 13 -18.12 27.64 -23.36
C SER A 13 -16.91 28.46 -22.92
N PRO A 14 -16.08 28.01 -21.96
CA PRO A 14 -14.81 28.64 -21.62
C PRO A 14 -13.72 28.41 -22.68
N GLY A 15 -14.03 27.65 -23.75
CA GLY A 15 -13.08 27.21 -24.77
C GLY A 15 -12.26 26.02 -24.29
N GLN A 16 -11.35 26.22 -23.36
CA GLN A 16 -10.57 25.18 -22.69
C GLN A 16 -10.85 25.20 -21.20
N ILE A 17 -10.93 24.02 -20.62
CA ILE A 17 -11.05 23.82 -19.17
C ILE A 17 -10.04 22.75 -18.75
N HIS A 18 -9.31 23.00 -17.68
CA HIS A 18 -8.45 22.03 -17.04
C HIS A 18 -9.24 21.27 -15.97
N VAL A 19 -9.27 19.96 -16.06
CA VAL A 19 -9.92 19.11 -15.06
C VAL A 19 -8.87 18.74 -14.00
N GLU A 20 -9.16 19.05 -12.75
CA GLU A 20 -8.30 18.66 -11.63
C GLU A 20 -8.23 17.15 -11.47
N ALA A 21 -7.13 16.64 -10.90
CA ALA A 21 -7.08 15.27 -10.41
C ALA A 21 -8.03 15.09 -9.21
N ASP A 22 -8.46 13.86 -8.96
CA ASP A 22 -9.42 13.53 -7.91
C ASP A 22 -8.83 13.72 -6.51
N ALA A 23 -9.39 14.66 -5.73
CA ALA A 23 -8.95 14.95 -4.37
C ALA A 23 -9.21 13.78 -3.41
N SER A 24 -10.28 12.98 -3.64
CA SER A 24 -10.52 11.78 -2.85
C SER A 24 -9.41 10.74 -3.07
N SER A 25 -9.01 10.53 -4.32
CA SER A 25 -7.89 9.63 -4.66
C SER A 25 -6.56 10.13 -4.10
N ALA A 26 -6.34 11.44 -4.08
CA ALA A 26 -5.16 12.03 -3.46
C ALA A 26 -5.06 11.72 -1.96
N SER A 27 -6.20 11.51 -1.25
CA SER A 27 -6.20 11.25 0.18
C SER A 27 -5.37 10.01 0.57
N TYR A 28 -5.34 8.97 -0.26
CA TYR A 28 -4.55 7.75 0.01
C TYR A 28 -3.05 8.04 0.00
N PHE A 29 -2.58 8.86 -0.93
CA PHE A 29 -1.17 9.24 -1.04
C PHE A 29 -0.79 10.32 -0.02
N ILE A 30 -1.72 11.19 0.38
CA ILE A 30 -1.55 12.09 1.52
C ILE A 30 -1.36 11.27 2.80
N ALA A 31 -2.22 10.28 3.04
CA ALA A 31 -2.07 9.38 4.17
C ALA A 31 -0.75 8.60 4.12
N LEU A 32 -0.37 8.07 2.96
CA LEU A 32 0.90 7.38 2.79
C LEU A 32 2.09 8.26 3.17
N GLY A 33 2.12 9.54 2.72
CA GLY A 33 3.17 10.49 3.09
C GLY A 33 3.20 10.81 4.59
N ALA A 34 2.03 10.80 5.26
CA ALA A 34 1.93 10.99 6.70
C ALA A 34 2.37 9.77 7.51
N LEU A 35 2.24 8.55 6.95
CA LEU A 35 2.55 7.29 7.63
C LEU A 35 4.00 6.84 7.44
N CYS A 36 4.59 7.09 6.28
CA CYS A 36 5.87 6.52 5.89
C CYS A 36 7.03 7.50 6.05
N THR A 37 8.21 6.94 6.34
CA THR A 37 9.48 7.66 6.30
C THR A 37 10.25 7.27 5.04
N SER A 38 10.99 8.19 4.47
CA SER A 38 11.86 7.92 3.33
C SER A 38 13.10 7.13 3.73
N LEU A 39 13.45 6.13 2.93
CA LEU A 39 14.70 5.38 3.07
C LEU A 39 15.87 6.05 2.34
N THR A 40 15.59 7.01 1.43
CA THR A 40 16.58 7.60 0.51
C THR A 40 16.97 9.04 0.87
N GLY A 41 16.46 9.57 1.99
CA GLY A 41 16.74 10.95 2.42
C GLY A 41 15.91 12.02 1.67
N GLN A 42 15.16 11.67 0.64
CA GLN A 42 14.13 12.53 0.07
C GLN A 42 12.84 12.29 0.86
N ASN A 43 12.49 13.22 1.73
CA ASN A 43 11.31 13.06 2.58
C ASN A 43 10.03 13.38 1.82
N GLY A 44 9.02 12.51 1.98
CA GLY A 44 7.65 12.77 1.58
C GLY A 44 7.26 12.34 0.17
N ILE A 45 6.00 12.59 -0.14
CA ILE A 45 5.35 12.28 -1.42
C ILE A 45 4.88 13.57 -2.07
N LYS A 46 5.24 13.76 -3.33
CA LYS A 46 4.72 14.86 -4.13
C LYS A 46 3.55 14.37 -4.98
N ILE A 47 2.39 15.01 -4.80
CA ILE A 47 1.15 14.77 -5.54
C ILE A 47 0.97 15.93 -6.52
N GLN A 48 0.64 15.63 -7.77
CA GLN A 48 0.40 16.60 -8.83
C GLN A 48 -1.01 16.46 -9.38
N GLY A 49 -1.56 17.54 -9.92
CA GLY A 49 -2.88 17.55 -10.52
C GLY A 49 -4.00 18.02 -9.58
N VAL A 50 -3.72 18.13 -8.28
CA VAL A 50 -4.61 18.70 -7.27
C VAL A 50 -3.77 19.53 -6.29
N GLY A 51 -4.29 20.65 -5.81
CA GLY A 51 -3.58 21.57 -4.93
C GLY A 51 -4.47 22.18 -3.87
N LEU A 52 -3.91 23.08 -3.06
CA LEU A 52 -4.61 23.70 -1.93
C LEU A 52 -5.78 24.59 -2.34
N ASP A 53 -5.86 25.01 -3.59
CA ASP A 53 -6.92 25.82 -4.18
C ASP A 53 -7.98 25.00 -4.93
N SER A 54 -7.92 23.67 -4.83
CA SER A 54 -8.90 22.80 -5.43
C SER A 54 -10.34 23.14 -5.01
N ILE A 55 -11.25 23.13 -5.97
CA ILE A 55 -12.70 23.37 -5.74
C ILE A 55 -13.42 22.13 -5.19
N GLN A 56 -12.76 20.99 -5.16
CA GLN A 56 -13.34 19.73 -4.68
C GLN A 56 -13.44 19.75 -3.14
N GLY A 57 -14.58 19.30 -2.60
CA GLY A 57 -14.79 19.27 -1.15
C GLY A 57 -13.74 18.44 -0.42
N ASP A 58 -13.34 17.30 -0.99
CA ASP A 58 -12.41 16.35 -0.38
C ASP A 58 -10.96 16.89 -0.24
N ILE A 59 -10.61 18.03 -0.84
CA ILE A 59 -9.31 18.68 -0.58
C ILE A 59 -9.15 19.09 0.89
N ARG A 60 -10.26 19.32 1.61
CA ARG A 60 -10.25 19.59 3.05
C ARG A 60 -9.71 18.43 3.90
N PHE A 61 -9.49 17.27 3.29
CA PHE A 61 -8.72 16.18 3.89
C PHE A 61 -7.31 16.63 4.31
N VAL A 62 -6.71 17.60 3.61
CA VAL A 62 -5.41 18.19 3.98
C VAL A 62 -5.46 18.79 5.39
N GLU A 63 -6.55 19.47 5.74
CA GLU A 63 -6.73 20.05 7.09
C GLU A 63 -6.82 18.95 8.15
N ALA A 64 -7.56 17.89 7.87
CA ALA A 64 -7.71 16.74 8.77
C ALA A 64 -6.38 15.98 8.95
N ALA A 65 -5.64 15.74 7.87
CA ALA A 65 -4.34 15.08 7.93
C ALA A 65 -3.30 15.93 8.71
N ARG A 66 -3.31 17.26 8.54
CA ARG A 66 -2.50 18.18 9.37
C ARG A 66 -2.88 18.12 10.84
N ALA A 67 -4.17 18.07 11.16
CA ALA A 67 -4.63 17.90 12.53
C ALA A 67 -4.13 16.60 13.16
N MET A 68 -4.08 15.52 12.37
CA MET A 68 -3.46 14.25 12.78
C MET A 68 -1.93 14.31 12.86
N GLY A 69 -1.29 15.36 12.36
CA GLY A 69 0.15 15.58 12.49
C GLY A 69 0.97 15.44 11.23
N ALA A 70 0.35 15.30 10.06
CA ALA A 70 1.06 15.34 8.79
C ALA A 70 1.63 16.73 8.50
N GLU A 71 2.80 16.80 7.91
CA GLU A 71 3.39 18.03 7.37
C GLU A 71 3.05 18.10 5.89
N ILE A 72 2.29 19.13 5.51
CA ILE A 72 1.79 19.27 4.14
C ILE A 72 2.04 20.67 3.65
N GLU A 73 2.78 20.78 2.58
CA GLU A 73 2.94 22.00 1.78
C GLU A 73 2.20 21.84 0.45
N GLY A 74 1.86 22.92 -0.19
CA GLY A 74 1.20 22.85 -1.49
C GLY A 74 0.99 24.21 -2.14
N GLY A 75 0.60 24.16 -3.40
CA GLY A 75 0.24 25.32 -4.23
C GLY A 75 -0.92 24.96 -5.13
N PRO A 76 -1.12 25.76 -6.20
CA PRO A 76 -2.23 25.60 -7.14
C PRO A 76 -2.12 24.29 -7.84
N ASN A 77 -2.05 23.25 -7.78
CA ASN A 77 -1.93 22.03 -8.60
C ASN A 77 -0.92 21.01 -8.07
N TRP A 78 -0.46 21.18 -6.83
CA TRP A 78 0.44 20.23 -6.22
C TRP A 78 0.35 20.23 -4.69
N LEU A 79 0.66 19.10 -4.10
CA LEU A 79 0.86 18.91 -2.66
C LEU A 79 2.17 18.19 -2.44
N HIS A 80 2.85 18.50 -1.35
CA HIS A 80 3.99 17.75 -0.84
C HIS A 80 3.70 17.35 0.61
N VAL A 81 3.72 16.06 0.89
CA VAL A 81 3.30 15.49 2.17
C VAL A 81 4.44 14.74 2.80
N GLN A 82 4.72 15.05 4.04
CA GLN A 82 5.76 14.40 4.84
C GLN A 82 5.17 13.91 6.16
N ARG A 83 5.82 12.90 6.74
CA ARG A 83 5.55 12.45 8.08
C ARG A 83 6.01 13.52 9.07
N GLY A 84 5.07 14.03 9.85
CA GLY A 84 5.35 14.95 10.96
C GLY A 84 5.34 14.24 12.31
N ALA A 85 4.40 14.61 13.20
CA ALA A 85 4.28 14.00 14.51
C ALA A 85 3.97 12.50 14.44
N TRP A 86 4.64 11.70 15.27
CA TRP A 86 4.46 10.26 15.36
C TRP A 86 4.41 9.76 16.80
N PRO A 87 3.48 8.89 17.18
CA PRO A 87 2.31 8.44 16.43
C PRO A 87 1.43 9.60 15.95
N LEU A 88 0.54 9.35 14.99
CA LEU A 88 -0.44 10.35 14.58
C LEU A 88 -1.30 10.77 15.79
N ARG A 89 -1.82 11.98 15.78
CA ARG A 89 -2.74 12.46 16.81
C ARG A 89 -4.13 11.92 16.55
N ALA A 90 -4.78 11.44 17.60
CA ALA A 90 -6.21 11.14 17.55
C ALA A 90 -7.01 12.45 17.38
N ILE A 91 -8.09 12.39 16.59
CA ILE A 91 -8.96 13.54 16.32
C ILE A 91 -10.44 13.18 16.53
N ASP A 92 -11.26 14.20 16.80
CA ASP A 92 -12.71 14.13 16.74
C ASP A 92 -13.18 15.12 15.67
N LEU A 93 -13.70 14.62 14.54
CA LEU A 93 -13.95 15.42 13.35
C LEU A 93 -15.34 15.20 12.78
N ASP A 94 -15.99 16.31 12.39
CA ASP A 94 -17.16 16.33 11.52
C ASP A 94 -16.72 16.15 10.07
N CYS A 95 -17.09 15.01 9.48
CA CYS A 95 -16.65 14.60 8.14
C CYS A 95 -17.70 14.87 7.06
N ASN A 96 -18.75 15.64 7.33
CA ASN A 96 -19.83 15.89 6.39
C ASN A 96 -19.35 16.50 5.06
N HIS A 97 -18.26 17.26 5.08
CA HIS A 97 -17.69 17.93 3.91
C HIS A 97 -16.64 17.11 3.15
N ILE A 98 -16.20 15.98 3.71
CA ILE A 98 -15.19 15.08 3.13
C ILE A 98 -15.64 13.62 3.20
N PRO A 99 -16.89 13.30 2.82
CA PRO A 99 -17.48 12.00 3.15
C PRO A 99 -16.71 10.82 2.53
N ASP A 100 -16.13 11.00 1.38
CA ASP A 100 -15.39 9.93 0.70
C ASP A 100 -13.94 9.83 1.21
N ALA A 101 -13.26 10.95 1.39
CA ALA A 101 -11.89 10.98 1.92
C ALA A 101 -11.84 10.61 3.42
N ALA A 102 -12.92 10.77 4.19
CA ALA A 102 -12.95 10.38 5.60
C ALA A 102 -12.70 8.88 5.84
N MET A 103 -12.94 8.01 4.86
CA MET A 103 -12.56 6.59 4.96
C MET A 103 -11.04 6.41 5.11
N THR A 104 -10.26 7.27 4.45
CA THR A 104 -8.80 7.29 4.60
C THR A 104 -8.39 7.70 6.02
N LEU A 105 -9.12 8.66 6.66
CA LEU A 105 -8.87 9.00 8.08
C LEU A 105 -9.13 7.81 9.01
N ALA A 106 -10.16 6.99 8.71
CA ALA A 106 -10.42 5.79 9.48
C ALA A 106 -9.24 4.78 9.42
N ALA A 107 -8.60 4.64 8.26
CA ALA A 107 -7.38 3.83 8.14
C ALA A 107 -6.18 4.48 8.86
N MET A 108 -6.02 5.81 8.77
CA MET A 108 -4.98 6.54 9.50
C MET A 108 -5.14 6.42 11.01
N ALA A 109 -6.36 6.28 11.53
CA ALA A 109 -6.64 6.12 12.95
C ALA A 109 -5.95 4.89 13.57
N LEU A 110 -5.63 3.86 12.77
CA LEU A 110 -4.82 2.71 13.22
C LEU A 110 -3.43 3.11 13.74
N TYR A 111 -2.94 4.27 13.36
CA TYR A 111 -1.61 4.77 13.66
C TYR A 111 -1.64 5.96 14.64
N ALA A 112 -2.80 6.24 15.23
CA ALA A 112 -2.96 7.36 16.14
C ALA A 112 -2.59 7.01 17.59
N ASN A 113 -2.33 8.03 18.40
CA ASN A 113 -1.98 7.89 19.82
C ASN A 113 -3.20 7.75 20.74
N GLY A 114 -4.41 7.55 20.19
CA GLY A 114 -5.64 7.45 20.95
C GLY A 114 -6.85 7.23 20.05
N THR A 115 -8.03 7.36 20.62
CA THR A 115 -9.30 7.12 19.91
C THR A 115 -9.65 8.26 18.96
N THR A 116 -9.76 7.96 17.68
CA THR A 116 -10.27 8.89 16.66
C THR A 116 -11.76 8.69 16.46
N THR A 117 -12.51 9.78 16.40
CA THR A 117 -13.96 9.78 16.16
C THR A 117 -14.26 10.56 14.88
N LEU A 118 -14.93 9.90 13.94
CA LEU A 118 -15.41 10.52 12.70
C LEU A 118 -16.93 10.57 12.76
N ARG A 119 -17.51 11.79 12.66
CA ARG A 119 -18.94 12.07 12.82
C ARG A 119 -19.56 12.60 11.53
N ASN A 120 -20.89 12.61 11.49
CA ASN A 120 -21.69 13.07 10.35
C ASN A 120 -21.41 12.30 9.06
N ILE A 121 -21.21 10.98 9.19
CA ILE A 121 -20.95 10.05 8.09
C ILE A 121 -22.17 9.15 7.77
N ALA A 122 -23.39 9.57 8.09
CA ALA A 122 -24.61 8.79 7.79
C ALA A 122 -24.71 8.39 6.31
N SER A 123 -24.17 9.22 5.41
CA SER A 123 -24.14 8.94 3.97
C SER A 123 -23.36 7.67 3.62
N TRP A 124 -22.45 7.21 4.47
CA TRP A 124 -21.70 5.97 4.28
C TRP A 124 -22.56 4.72 4.26
N ARG A 125 -23.74 4.77 4.91
CA ARG A 125 -24.69 3.65 4.97
C ARG A 125 -25.35 3.32 3.62
N VAL A 126 -25.32 4.26 2.68
CA VAL A 126 -26.05 4.19 1.39
C VAL A 126 -25.15 4.43 0.19
N LYS A 127 -23.87 4.13 0.30
CA LYS A 127 -22.88 4.19 -0.79
C LYS A 127 -22.80 2.83 -1.52
N GLU A 128 -21.64 2.44 -2.03
CA GLU A 128 -21.39 1.15 -2.69
C GLU A 128 -21.69 -0.03 -1.77
N THR A 129 -21.42 0.14 -0.50
CA THR A 129 -21.79 -0.75 0.61
C THR A 129 -22.19 0.07 1.83
N ASP A 130 -22.62 -0.57 2.91
CA ASP A 130 -22.63 0.07 4.22
C ASP A 130 -21.19 0.25 4.72
N ARG A 131 -20.59 1.39 4.36
CA ARG A 131 -19.18 1.70 4.63
C ARG A 131 -18.87 1.78 6.12
N ILE A 132 -19.83 2.18 6.98
CA ILE A 132 -19.60 2.17 8.44
C ILE A 132 -19.39 0.74 8.91
N ALA A 133 -20.29 -0.18 8.54
CA ALA A 133 -20.18 -1.58 8.92
C ALA A 133 -18.92 -2.25 8.30
N ALA A 134 -18.65 -1.99 7.02
CA ALA A 134 -17.48 -2.53 6.33
C ALA A 134 -16.18 -2.07 6.99
N MET A 135 -15.98 -0.77 7.17
CA MET A 135 -14.79 -0.22 7.83
C MET A 135 -14.63 -0.76 9.25
N ALA A 136 -15.72 -0.82 10.04
CA ALA A 136 -15.66 -1.34 11.39
C ALA A 136 -15.26 -2.81 11.44
N CYS A 137 -15.81 -3.63 10.53
CA CYS A 137 -15.45 -5.04 10.41
C CYS A 137 -13.97 -5.22 10.09
N GLU A 138 -13.47 -4.53 9.06
CA GLU A 138 -12.11 -4.73 8.57
C GLU A 138 -11.05 -4.14 9.53
N LEU A 139 -11.33 -3.01 10.18
CA LEU A 139 -10.46 -2.44 11.21
C LEU A 139 -10.28 -3.38 12.42
N ARG A 140 -11.36 -4.05 12.84
CA ARG A 140 -11.31 -5.03 13.94
C ARG A 140 -10.41 -6.22 13.62
N LYS A 141 -10.35 -6.66 12.35
CA LYS A 141 -9.43 -7.74 11.92
C LYS A 141 -7.96 -7.37 12.11
N LEU A 142 -7.63 -6.09 12.06
CA LEU A 142 -6.27 -5.57 12.24
C LEU A 142 -5.91 -5.35 13.72
N GLY A 143 -6.82 -5.65 14.66
CA GLY A 143 -6.60 -5.50 16.10
C GLY A 143 -7.15 -4.21 16.70
N ALA A 144 -7.81 -3.35 15.93
CA ALA A 144 -8.42 -2.14 16.45
C ALA A 144 -9.72 -2.43 17.23
N THR A 145 -10.00 -1.62 18.25
CA THR A 145 -11.32 -1.57 18.90
C THR A 145 -12.17 -0.52 18.19
N VAL A 146 -13.35 -0.93 17.72
CA VAL A 146 -14.22 -0.05 16.94
C VAL A 146 -15.65 -0.03 17.50
N GLU A 147 -16.12 1.17 17.78
CA GLU A 147 -17.54 1.46 18.07
C GLU A 147 -18.15 2.16 16.86
N GLU A 148 -19.30 1.69 16.42
CA GLU A 148 -20.01 2.25 15.28
C GLU A 148 -21.44 2.65 15.66
N GLY A 149 -21.94 3.73 15.05
CA GLY A 149 -23.29 4.23 15.25
C GLY A 149 -24.00 4.52 13.94
N ALA A 150 -25.13 5.20 14.01
CA ALA A 150 -25.91 5.51 12.81
C ALA A 150 -25.15 6.42 11.84
N ASP A 151 -24.36 7.34 12.36
CA ASP A 151 -23.67 8.41 11.62
C ASP A 151 -22.23 8.68 12.11
N PHE A 152 -21.65 7.75 12.88
CA PHE A 152 -20.29 7.88 13.37
C PHE A 152 -19.55 6.54 13.41
N ILE A 153 -18.22 6.63 13.43
CA ILE A 153 -17.31 5.53 13.76
C ILE A 153 -16.24 6.06 14.72
N ARG A 154 -15.96 5.28 15.75
CA ARG A 154 -14.94 5.58 16.76
C ARG A 154 -13.92 4.45 16.75
N ILE A 155 -12.66 4.79 16.55
CA ILE A 155 -11.59 3.83 16.28
C ILE A 155 -10.49 4.04 17.31
N THR A 156 -10.23 3.02 18.13
CA THR A 156 -9.08 2.95 19.02
C THR A 156 -8.06 2.00 18.39
N PRO A 157 -6.83 2.46 18.09
CA PRO A 157 -5.81 1.63 17.46
C PRO A 157 -5.41 0.45 18.35
N PRO A 158 -4.69 -0.57 17.82
CA PRO A 158 -4.04 -1.58 18.63
C PRO A 158 -3.15 -0.93 19.70
N ALA A 159 -3.24 -1.40 20.96
CA ALA A 159 -2.59 -0.76 22.08
C ALA A 159 -1.06 -0.86 22.03
N SER A 160 -0.54 -1.90 21.38
CA SER A 160 0.89 -2.14 21.17
C SER A 160 1.14 -2.81 19.82
N VAL A 161 2.42 -2.91 19.43
CA VAL A 161 2.84 -3.61 18.20
C VAL A 161 2.38 -5.08 18.20
N GLN A 162 2.33 -5.71 19.37
CA GLN A 162 1.93 -7.11 19.53
C GLN A 162 0.43 -7.35 19.35
N ASP A 163 -0.38 -6.30 19.48
CA ASP A 163 -1.84 -6.39 19.33
C ASP A 163 -2.30 -6.25 17.87
N TRP A 164 -1.39 -5.88 16.97
CA TRP A 164 -1.68 -5.91 15.54
C TRP A 164 -1.90 -7.33 15.05
N GLN A 165 -2.77 -7.49 14.07
CA GLN A 165 -3.11 -8.79 13.49
C GLN A 165 -2.96 -8.77 11.98
N ALA A 166 -2.44 -9.90 11.43
CA ALA A 166 -2.48 -10.13 9.99
C ALA A 166 -3.92 -10.29 9.55
N ALA A 167 -4.29 -9.69 8.42
CA ALA A 167 -5.67 -9.71 7.96
C ALA A 167 -5.81 -9.91 6.46
N SER A 168 -6.89 -10.59 6.07
CA SER A 168 -7.42 -10.60 4.72
C SER A 168 -8.64 -9.67 4.70
N ILE A 169 -8.54 -8.61 3.93
CA ILE A 169 -9.51 -7.52 3.85
C ILE A 169 -10.52 -7.84 2.76
N HIS A 170 -11.77 -8.01 3.15
CA HIS A 170 -12.87 -8.10 2.22
C HIS A 170 -13.26 -6.71 1.73
N THR A 171 -13.32 -6.52 0.41
CA THR A 171 -13.50 -5.19 -0.17
C THR A 171 -14.97 -4.77 -0.34
N TYR A 172 -15.90 -5.70 -0.24
CA TYR A 172 -17.34 -5.44 -0.44
C TYR A 172 -17.64 -4.82 -1.81
N ASP A 173 -16.82 -5.13 -2.82
CA ASP A 173 -16.86 -4.48 -4.15
C ASP A 173 -16.77 -2.94 -4.08
N ASP A 174 -16.18 -2.42 -3.01
CA ASP A 174 -15.96 -0.98 -2.81
C ASP A 174 -14.47 -0.65 -2.97
N HIS A 175 -14.18 0.09 -4.03
CA HIS A 175 -12.83 0.52 -4.38
C HIS A 175 -12.15 1.31 -3.26
N ARG A 176 -12.92 2.10 -2.46
CA ARG A 176 -12.36 2.87 -1.35
C ARG A 176 -11.93 1.99 -0.19
N VAL A 177 -12.67 0.91 0.09
CA VAL A 177 -12.24 -0.07 1.10
C VAL A 177 -10.89 -0.67 0.70
N ALA A 178 -10.74 -1.10 -0.56
CA ALA A 178 -9.47 -1.63 -1.06
C ALA A 178 -8.31 -0.65 -0.90
N MET A 179 -8.51 0.60 -1.33
CA MET A 179 -7.47 1.64 -1.30
C MET A 179 -7.13 2.09 0.13
N CYS A 180 -8.12 2.28 1.00
CA CYS A 180 -7.88 2.65 2.40
C CYS A 180 -7.09 1.58 3.16
N PHE A 181 -7.49 0.32 3.01
CA PHE A 181 -6.82 -0.76 3.75
C PHE A 181 -5.46 -1.17 3.17
N SER A 182 -5.10 -0.74 1.96
CA SER A 182 -3.73 -0.88 1.47
C SER A 182 -2.71 -0.15 2.37
N LEU A 183 -3.15 0.91 3.05
CA LEU A 183 -2.34 1.65 4.01
C LEU A 183 -2.01 0.83 5.27
N ALA A 184 -2.80 -0.18 5.61
CA ALA A 184 -2.53 -1.07 6.74
C ALA A 184 -1.32 -1.98 6.52
N ALA A 185 -0.83 -2.10 5.28
CA ALA A 185 0.42 -2.80 4.96
C ALA A 185 1.67 -2.15 5.59
N PHE A 186 1.57 -0.88 6.01
CA PHE A 186 2.66 -0.15 6.67
C PHE A 186 2.61 -0.28 8.21
N ASN A 187 1.99 -1.33 8.71
CA ASN A 187 1.86 -1.57 10.15
C ASN A 187 3.21 -1.82 10.84
N PRO A 188 3.36 -1.38 12.11
CA PRO A 188 4.64 -1.48 12.82
C PRO A 188 5.03 -2.91 13.21
N ALA A 189 4.10 -3.86 13.11
CA ALA A 189 4.34 -5.28 13.38
C ALA A 189 4.86 -6.05 12.16
N ASP A 190 5.00 -5.39 11.01
CA ASP A 190 5.39 -5.99 9.73
C ASP A 190 4.50 -7.19 9.32
N LEU A 191 3.23 -7.17 9.72
CA LEU A 191 2.30 -8.24 9.41
C LEU A 191 1.70 -8.09 8.00
N PRO A 192 1.47 -9.20 7.29
CA PRO A 192 0.89 -9.15 5.97
C PRO A 192 -0.57 -8.71 6.00
N VAL A 193 -0.93 -7.85 5.06
CA VAL A 193 -2.32 -7.44 4.80
C VAL A 193 -2.65 -7.79 3.35
N ARG A 194 -3.68 -8.61 3.18
CA ARG A 194 -4.15 -9.04 1.87
C ARG A 194 -5.43 -8.29 1.51
N ILE A 195 -5.51 -7.75 0.31
CA ILE A 195 -6.75 -7.23 -0.29
C ILE A 195 -7.36 -8.32 -1.17
N GLU A 196 -8.59 -8.78 -0.86
CA GLU A 196 -9.19 -9.96 -1.50
C GLU A 196 -9.58 -9.71 -2.96
N ASP A 197 -10.13 -8.55 -3.27
CA ASP A 197 -10.48 -8.15 -4.64
C ASP A 197 -9.89 -6.79 -4.99
N PRO A 198 -8.60 -6.73 -5.37
CA PRO A 198 -7.96 -5.46 -5.71
C PRO A 198 -8.49 -4.86 -7.02
N LYS A 199 -9.18 -5.62 -7.87
CA LYS A 199 -9.68 -5.12 -9.15
C LYS A 199 -10.83 -4.12 -9.00
N CYS A 200 -11.52 -4.10 -7.86
CA CYS A 200 -12.61 -3.15 -7.60
C CYS A 200 -12.14 -1.68 -7.68
N VAL A 201 -10.83 -1.40 -7.55
CA VAL A 201 -10.27 -0.04 -7.69
C VAL A 201 -10.43 0.52 -9.11
N ALA A 202 -10.64 -0.34 -10.12
CA ALA A 202 -10.83 0.07 -11.51
C ALA A 202 -11.99 1.04 -11.72
N LYS A 203 -12.91 1.15 -10.77
CA LYS A 203 -14.03 2.08 -10.80
C LYS A 203 -13.60 3.55 -10.81
N THR A 204 -12.55 3.91 -10.07
CA THR A 204 -12.11 5.31 -9.92
C THR A 204 -10.63 5.51 -10.11
N PHE A 205 -9.80 4.50 -9.85
CA PHE A 205 -8.36 4.57 -9.99
C PHE A 205 -7.81 3.22 -10.48
N PRO A 206 -7.95 2.91 -11.79
CA PRO A 206 -7.58 1.60 -12.33
C PRO A 206 -6.14 1.16 -12.02
N ASP A 207 -5.19 2.09 -12.04
CA ASP A 207 -3.76 1.83 -11.84
C ASP A 207 -3.31 2.15 -10.40
N TYR A 208 -4.23 2.08 -9.41
CA TYR A 208 -3.94 2.47 -8.03
C TYR A 208 -2.77 1.68 -7.43
N PHE A 209 -2.78 0.36 -7.56
CA PHE A 209 -1.74 -0.47 -6.96
C PHE A 209 -0.40 -0.31 -7.65
N GLU A 210 -0.39 -0.10 -8.97
CA GLU A 210 0.82 0.23 -9.71
C GLU A 210 1.40 1.57 -9.25
N ALA A 211 0.56 2.58 -9.09
CA ALA A 211 0.96 3.88 -8.56
C ALA A 211 1.49 3.76 -7.11
N LEU A 212 0.81 2.99 -6.24
CA LEU A 212 1.26 2.73 -4.87
C LEU A 212 2.64 2.07 -4.87
N PHE A 213 2.82 0.98 -5.62
CA PHE A 213 4.09 0.25 -5.67
C PHE A 213 5.21 1.04 -6.34
N SER A 214 4.90 2.04 -7.16
CA SER A 214 5.92 2.92 -7.75
C SER A 214 6.58 3.87 -6.75
N VAL A 215 5.90 4.17 -5.63
CA VAL A 215 6.36 5.13 -4.62
C VAL A 215 6.74 4.49 -3.28
N VAL A 216 6.53 3.17 -3.13
CA VAL A 216 6.90 2.44 -1.92
C VAL A 216 7.99 1.41 -2.23
N HIS A 217 8.86 1.17 -1.25
CA HIS A 217 9.88 0.15 -1.33
C HIS A 217 9.73 -0.80 -0.13
N ALA A 218 9.69 -2.10 -0.40
CA ALA A 218 9.78 -3.10 0.64
C ALA A 218 11.20 -3.07 1.24
N LEU A 219 11.29 -3.21 2.56
CA LEU A 219 12.59 -3.47 3.18
C LEU A 219 13.12 -4.81 2.69
N PRO A 220 14.45 -4.98 2.52
CA PRO A 220 15.03 -6.22 2.00
C PRO A 220 14.60 -7.48 2.77
N ARG A 221 14.29 -7.36 4.05
CA ARG A 221 13.78 -8.45 4.91
C ARG A 221 12.36 -8.90 4.59
N HIS A 222 11.61 -8.11 3.82
CA HIS A 222 10.22 -8.36 3.42
C HIS A 222 10.03 -8.36 1.90
N VAL A 223 11.05 -8.77 1.18
CA VAL A 223 10.93 -8.89 -0.29
C VAL A 223 9.82 -9.90 -0.58
N PRO A 224 8.75 -9.52 -1.30
CA PRO A 224 7.70 -10.46 -1.66
C PRO A 224 8.29 -11.55 -2.56
N VAL A 225 8.13 -12.79 -2.15
CA VAL A 225 8.62 -13.95 -2.89
C VAL A 225 7.45 -14.70 -3.49
N ILE A 226 7.46 -14.85 -4.82
CA ILE A 226 6.51 -15.70 -5.54
C ILE A 226 7.22 -17.01 -5.86
N THR A 227 6.76 -18.12 -5.27
CA THR A 227 7.28 -19.44 -5.58
C THR A 227 6.42 -20.11 -6.64
N ILE A 228 7.07 -20.69 -7.65
CA ILE A 228 6.41 -21.48 -8.71
C ILE A 228 6.98 -22.88 -8.64
N ASP A 229 6.15 -23.82 -8.24
CA ASP A 229 6.51 -25.22 -8.14
C ASP A 229 5.77 -26.08 -9.19
N GLY A 230 6.34 -27.27 -9.47
CA GLY A 230 5.77 -28.21 -10.41
C GLY A 230 6.73 -29.36 -10.75
N PRO A 231 6.23 -30.37 -11.47
CA PRO A 231 7.05 -31.52 -11.89
C PRO A 231 8.27 -31.11 -12.72
N THR A 232 9.25 -31.99 -12.80
CA THR A 232 10.40 -31.81 -13.70
C THR A 232 9.91 -31.70 -15.15
N ALA A 233 10.51 -30.80 -15.91
CA ALA A 233 10.20 -30.53 -17.32
C ALA A 233 8.76 -29.97 -17.58
N SER A 234 8.06 -29.44 -16.56
CA SER A 234 6.73 -28.84 -16.71
C SER A 234 6.72 -27.39 -17.23
N GLY A 235 7.89 -26.80 -17.56
CA GLY A 235 7.99 -25.43 -18.03
C GLY A 235 7.92 -24.38 -16.91
N LYS A 236 8.00 -24.76 -15.64
CA LYS A 236 7.93 -23.83 -14.49
C LYS A 236 8.93 -22.69 -14.54
N GLY A 237 10.16 -22.94 -14.99
CA GLY A 237 11.19 -21.91 -15.14
C GLY A 237 10.77 -20.83 -16.14
N THR A 238 10.29 -21.24 -17.30
CA THR A 238 9.78 -20.31 -18.33
C THR A 238 8.61 -19.46 -17.84
N VAL A 239 7.68 -20.10 -17.10
CA VAL A 239 6.55 -19.38 -16.51
C VAL A 239 7.02 -18.41 -15.43
N ALA A 240 7.95 -18.83 -14.55
CA ALA A 240 8.50 -18.00 -13.48
C ALA A 240 9.23 -16.77 -14.04
N GLU A 241 10.05 -16.95 -15.08
CA GLU A 241 10.72 -15.86 -15.75
C GLU A 241 9.75 -14.87 -16.40
N ALA A 242 8.72 -15.38 -17.08
CA ALA A 242 7.69 -14.54 -17.70
C ALA A 242 6.89 -13.75 -16.65
N VAL A 243 6.57 -14.35 -15.51
CA VAL A 243 5.88 -13.69 -14.38
C VAL A 243 6.77 -12.62 -13.78
N ALA A 244 8.05 -12.93 -13.51
CA ALA A 244 9.02 -11.98 -12.97
C ALA A 244 9.15 -10.75 -13.89
N LYS A 245 9.34 -10.96 -15.18
CA LYS A 245 9.40 -9.88 -16.18
C LYS A 245 8.15 -9.02 -16.22
N ARG A 246 6.96 -9.64 -16.13
CA ARG A 246 5.68 -8.93 -16.17
C ARG A 246 5.44 -8.08 -14.91
N LEU A 247 5.91 -8.56 -13.76
CA LEU A 247 5.74 -7.89 -12.46
C LEU A 247 6.91 -6.97 -12.08
N GLY A 248 7.97 -6.92 -12.89
CA GLY A 248 9.19 -6.19 -12.55
C GLY A 248 9.97 -6.82 -11.38
N TYR A 249 9.85 -8.12 -11.20
CA TYR A 249 10.53 -8.88 -10.14
C TYR A 249 11.82 -9.50 -10.68
N GLU A 250 12.79 -9.68 -9.79
CA GLU A 250 13.95 -10.50 -10.09
C GLU A 250 13.57 -11.99 -10.12
N PHE A 251 14.24 -12.74 -10.99
CA PHE A 251 14.05 -14.18 -11.12
C PHE A 251 15.23 -14.92 -10.51
N LEU A 252 14.94 -15.86 -9.61
CA LEU A 252 15.91 -16.77 -9.03
C LEU A 252 15.64 -18.21 -9.49
N ASP A 253 16.53 -18.78 -10.30
CA ASP A 253 16.54 -20.22 -10.58
C ASP A 253 17.13 -20.98 -9.37
N SER A 254 16.26 -21.45 -8.47
CA SER A 254 16.70 -22.22 -7.32
C SER A 254 17.42 -23.54 -7.71
N GLY A 255 17.11 -24.09 -8.87
CA GLY A 255 17.81 -25.25 -9.43
C GLY A 255 19.29 -24.98 -9.73
N ALA A 256 19.60 -23.74 -10.09
CA ALA A 256 20.99 -23.33 -10.31
C ALA A 256 21.85 -23.45 -9.04
N MET A 257 21.29 -23.15 -7.86
CA MET A 257 22.02 -23.24 -6.59
C MET A 257 22.53 -24.67 -6.33
N TYR A 258 21.74 -25.68 -6.64
CA TYR A 258 22.15 -27.07 -6.51
C TYR A 258 23.27 -27.43 -7.50
N ARG A 259 23.17 -26.97 -8.75
CA ARG A 259 24.20 -27.21 -9.78
C ARG A 259 25.53 -26.54 -9.44
N ILE A 260 25.49 -25.29 -8.95
CA ILE A 260 26.67 -24.53 -8.54
C ILE A 260 27.33 -25.19 -7.33
N THR A 261 26.56 -25.61 -6.35
CA THR A 261 27.04 -26.31 -5.16
C THR A 261 27.74 -27.62 -5.55
N ALA A 262 27.14 -28.39 -6.46
CA ALA A 262 27.75 -29.60 -6.99
C ALA A 262 29.06 -29.31 -7.74
N LEU A 263 29.08 -28.29 -8.59
CA LEU A 263 30.29 -27.86 -9.32
C LEU A 263 31.40 -27.46 -8.35
N ALA A 264 31.06 -26.65 -7.34
CA ALA A 264 32.02 -26.22 -6.33
C ALA A 264 32.58 -27.39 -5.50
N ALA A 265 31.75 -28.34 -5.13
CA ALA A 265 32.15 -29.55 -4.42
C ALA A 265 33.12 -30.40 -5.28
N LEU A 266 32.82 -30.56 -6.57
CA LEU A 266 33.72 -31.27 -7.53
C LEU A 266 35.06 -30.53 -7.69
N ARG A 267 35.04 -29.18 -7.81
CA ARG A 267 36.26 -28.37 -7.88
C ARG A 267 37.10 -28.47 -6.60
N ALA A 268 36.48 -28.66 -5.45
CA ALA A 268 37.12 -28.90 -4.16
C ALA A 268 37.55 -30.36 -3.94
N GLY A 269 37.35 -31.24 -4.92
CA GLY A 269 37.71 -32.66 -4.82
C GLY A 269 36.81 -33.47 -3.90
N LEU A 270 35.65 -32.94 -3.51
CA LEU A 270 34.67 -33.64 -2.66
C LEU A 270 33.80 -34.58 -3.50
N LYS A 271 33.66 -35.82 -3.06
CA LYS A 271 32.69 -36.73 -3.66
C LYS A 271 31.28 -36.33 -3.19
N ILE A 272 30.38 -36.23 -4.18
CA ILE A 272 28.95 -35.94 -3.87
C ILE A 272 28.35 -37.21 -3.29
N GLY A 273 27.89 -37.15 -2.03
CA GLY A 273 27.27 -38.26 -1.31
C GLY A 273 27.07 -37.91 0.15
N THR A 274 26.33 -38.78 0.85
CA THR A 274 25.96 -38.61 2.27
C THR A 274 27.16 -38.44 3.18
N ASP A 275 28.28 -39.08 2.88
CA ASP A 275 29.48 -39.05 3.71
C ASP A 275 30.14 -37.65 3.74
N ASN A 276 29.83 -36.80 2.78
CA ASN A 276 30.38 -35.44 2.66
C ASN A 276 29.33 -34.34 2.83
N GLU A 277 28.12 -34.68 3.24
CA GLU A 277 26.99 -33.72 3.33
C GLU A 277 27.33 -32.48 4.17
N ALA A 278 27.92 -32.67 5.36
CA ALA A 278 28.31 -31.56 6.23
C ALA A 278 29.37 -30.66 5.63
N HIS A 279 30.34 -31.22 4.91
CA HIS A 279 31.39 -30.45 4.21
C HIS A 279 30.79 -29.68 3.01
N ILE A 280 29.92 -30.33 2.23
CA ILE A 280 29.24 -29.69 1.10
C ILE A 280 28.32 -28.56 1.58
N ALA A 281 27.58 -28.77 2.70
CA ALA A 281 26.73 -27.73 3.30
C ALA A 281 27.54 -26.53 3.79
N THR A 282 28.72 -26.77 4.37
CA THR A 282 29.64 -25.69 4.78
C THR A 282 30.18 -24.92 3.57
N LEU A 283 30.57 -25.63 2.53
CA LEU A 283 31.02 -25.05 1.28
C LEU A 283 29.90 -24.18 0.66
N ALA A 284 28.67 -24.71 0.57
CA ALA A 284 27.54 -24.01 -0.01
C ALA A 284 27.24 -22.65 0.66
N ARG A 285 27.40 -22.57 1.99
CA ARG A 285 27.16 -21.32 2.76
C ARG A 285 28.17 -20.21 2.44
N SER A 286 29.36 -20.55 1.97
CA SER A 286 30.44 -19.62 1.70
C SER A 286 30.70 -19.37 0.22
N LEU A 287 29.88 -19.93 -0.68
CA LEU A 287 30.06 -19.76 -2.12
C LEU A 287 29.86 -18.29 -2.55
N PRO A 288 30.79 -17.68 -3.24
CA PRO A 288 30.69 -16.32 -3.77
C PRO A 288 29.86 -16.32 -5.05
N VAL A 289 28.56 -16.65 -4.94
CA VAL A 289 27.62 -16.69 -6.06
C VAL A 289 26.98 -15.33 -6.24
N ARG A 290 26.89 -14.85 -7.48
CA ARG A 290 26.16 -13.66 -7.89
C ARG A 290 25.29 -13.95 -9.11
N PHE A 291 24.10 -13.36 -9.12
CA PHE A 291 23.17 -13.40 -10.24
C PHE A 291 23.16 -12.01 -10.87
N GLU A 292 23.65 -11.86 -12.09
CA GLU A 292 23.80 -10.56 -12.74
C GLU A 292 23.36 -10.65 -14.20
N ALA A 293 22.34 -9.87 -14.58
CA ALA A 293 21.87 -9.77 -15.97
C ALA A 293 21.61 -11.13 -16.66
N GLY A 294 20.99 -12.06 -15.93
CA GLY A 294 20.66 -13.41 -16.45
C GLY A 294 21.82 -14.38 -16.48
N ARG A 295 23.01 -14.00 -15.96
CA ARG A 295 24.18 -14.86 -15.80
C ARG A 295 24.36 -15.25 -14.34
N ILE A 296 25.04 -16.36 -14.15
CA ILE A 296 25.36 -16.88 -12.82
C ILE A 296 26.89 -16.90 -12.69
N LEU A 297 27.40 -16.16 -11.73
CA LEU A 297 28.84 -16.03 -11.50
C LEU A 297 29.21 -16.78 -10.22
N LEU A 298 30.23 -17.63 -10.28
CA LEU A 298 30.89 -18.24 -9.13
C LEU A 298 32.27 -17.63 -8.98
N GLY A 299 32.39 -16.64 -8.08
CA GLY A 299 33.56 -15.76 -8.04
C GLY A 299 33.65 -14.88 -9.29
N ALA A 300 34.67 -15.10 -10.12
CA ALA A 300 34.87 -14.42 -11.40
C ALA A 300 34.37 -15.24 -12.61
N ASP A 301 34.04 -16.50 -12.42
CA ASP A 301 33.68 -17.43 -13.49
C ASP A 301 32.19 -17.36 -13.79
N ASP A 302 31.82 -17.25 -15.06
CA ASP A 302 30.46 -17.46 -15.57
C ASP A 302 30.19 -18.98 -15.66
N VAL A 303 29.15 -19.51 -15.01
CA VAL A 303 28.91 -20.95 -14.79
C VAL A 303 27.50 -21.40 -15.15
#